data_0acc44106e8db845ee3db2edf0cfdbe4
#
_entry.id   0acc44106e8db845ee3db2edf0cfdbe4
#
_cell.length_a   1.000
_cell.length_b   1.000
_cell.length_c   1.000
_cell.angle_alpha   90.00
_cell.angle_beta   90.00
_cell.angle_gamma   90.00
#
_symmetry.space_group_name_H-M   'P 1'
#
loop_
_entity.id
_entity.type
_entity.pdbx_description
1 polymer ?
#
loop_
_entity_poly.entity_id
_entity_poly.type
_entity_poly.pdbx_seq_one_letter_code
_entity_poly.pdbx_strand_id
1 'polypeptide(L)'
;MAFEGLTEKLSNAFKKLRGKGRLTESDVKEAMKEIRMALLEADVNYKVVKDFVAKVTERAVGSDVLESLTPAQMIVKIVNEELTALMGGESAKLTISPKPPTVVMLVGLNGAGKTTNGAKLAGYMKKQNGKRPLLVACDTFRPAAIQQLEVVGGQLGVPVFQQGLGDPVEIAKAGIEHARTHGNDIVFLDTAGRLHVDDELMAELSRMKEAVSPTEILLIVDAMIGQDAVNAAKVFDQTLDLTGVMLTKLDGDARGGAALSIKAVTGKPIKFIGTGEKLDQIEVFHPDRMASRILGMGDVLSLIEKAQQSFDMQKAAELEQKMRKNRLTLSDFYDQLVQVKNMGSLADIAGMLPGVNAKALEGASVDERALGRTEAIILSMTPEERENPSLLNNSRKKRIAAGSGTQVVDVNRLLKQFELMQQMTKQMTGGRMRKMAKKGRFGGFGKKGGFPF
;
A
#
# COMPACT_ATOMS: atom_id res chain seq x y z
N MET A 1 -4.14 -9.07 6.08
CA MET A 1 -3.03 -8.38 5.35
C MET A 1 -2.69 -9.12 4.07
N ALA A 2 -2.20 -8.38 3.05
CA ALA A 2 -1.76 -9.00 1.80
C ALA A 2 -0.70 -10.08 2.07
N PHE A 3 -0.82 -11.21 1.38
CA PHE A 3 0.12 -12.35 1.42
C PHE A 3 0.29 -13.07 2.76
N GLU A 4 -0.52 -12.82 3.77
CA GLU A 4 -0.32 -13.35 5.12
C GLU A 4 -0.17 -14.88 5.16
N GLY A 5 -1.03 -15.60 4.46
CA GLY A 5 -0.98 -17.06 4.38
C GLY A 5 0.31 -17.59 3.73
N LEU A 6 0.76 -16.94 2.64
CA LEU A 6 2.00 -17.29 1.96
C LEU A 6 3.22 -16.96 2.83
N THR A 7 3.24 -15.77 3.43
CA THR A 7 4.32 -15.31 4.30
C THR A 7 4.55 -16.26 5.49
N GLU A 8 3.47 -16.69 6.15
CA GLU A 8 3.56 -17.62 7.28
C GLU A 8 4.21 -18.96 6.87
N LYS A 9 3.78 -19.52 5.74
CA LYS A 9 4.30 -20.81 5.23
C LYS A 9 5.77 -20.71 4.81
N LEU A 10 6.14 -19.66 4.09
CA LEU A 10 7.54 -19.42 3.69
C LEU A 10 8.42 -19.18 4.90
N SER A 11 7.97 -18.37 5.87
CA SER A 11 8.70 -18.14 7.11
C SER A 11 8.96 -19.44 7.90
N ASN A 12 7.99 -20.34 7.93
CA ASN A 12 8.14 -21.65 8.59
C ASN A 12 9.16 -22.54 7.89
N ALA A 13 9.15 -22.58 6.55
CA ALA A 13 10.16 -23.31 5.77
C ALA A 13 11.58 -22.77 6.05
N PHE A 14 11.76 -21.44 6.08
CA PHE A 14 13.05 -20.81 6.38
C PHE A 14 13.51 -20.99 7.83
N LYS A 15 12.58 -21.01 8.80
CA LYS A 15 12.94 -21.30 10.21
C LYS A 15 13.60 -22.66 10.37
N LYS A 16 13.14 -23.68 9.64
CA LYS A 16 13.73 -25.04 9.66
C LYS A 16 15.17 -25.03 9.12
N LEU A 17 15.43 -24.25 8.07
CA LEU A 17 16.79 -24.09 7.54
C LEU A 17 17.72 -23.35 8.50
N ARG A 18 17.25 -22.28 9.15
CA ARG A 18 18.06 -21.49 10.11
C ARG A 18 18.49 -22.30 11.35
N GLY A 19 17.74 -23.31 11.73
CA GLY A 19 18.07 -24.18 12.86
C GLY A 19 19.21 -25.15 12.60
N LYS A 20 19.66 -25.31 11.35
CA LYS A 20 20.74 -26.22 10.94
C LYS A 20 22.03 -25.43 10.70
N GLY A 21 23.08 -25.73 11.45
CA GLY A 21 24.37 -25.02 11.36
C GLY A 21 25.11 -25.25 10.01
N ARG A 22 24.93 -26.42 9.40
CA ARG A 22 25.36 -26.76 8.04
C ARG A 22 24.16 -27.25 7.25
N LEU A 23 24.07 -26.89 5.98
CA LEU A 23 23.01 -27.34 5.09
C LEU A 23 23.60 -28.34 4.07
N THR A 24 22.85 -29.39 3.82
CA THR A 24 23.12 -30.35 2.76
C THR A 24 22.20 -30.09 1.58
N GLU A 25 22.56 -30.67 0.41
CA GLU A 25 21.69 -30.62 -0.77
C GLU A 25 20.28 -31.19 -0.49
N SER A 26 20.20 -32.23 0.37
CA SER A 26 18.92 -32.80 0.79
C SER A 26 18.07 -31.82 1.59
N ASP A 27 18.68 -31.02 2.47
CA ASP A 27 17.97 -30.00 3.26
C ASP A 27 17.40 -28.91 2.38
N VAL A 28 18.17 -28.50 1.36
CA VAL A 28 17.72 -27.53 0.37
C VAL A 28 16.53 -28.06 -0.43
N LYS A 29 16.62 -29.31 -0.92
CA LYS A 29 15.54 -29.96 -1.68
C LYS A 29 14.25 -30.10 -0.85
N GLU A 30 14.38 -30.44 0.45
CA GLU A 30 13.24 -30.50 1.36
C GLU A 30 12.56 -29.14 1.54
N ALA A 31 13.35 -28.09 1.78
CA ALA A 31 12.84 -26.73 1.90
C ALA A 31 12.17 -26.24 0.60
N MET A 32 12.77 -26.56 -0.55
CA MET A 32 12.18 -26.20 -1.86
C MET A 32 10.85 -26.93 -2.10
N LYS A 33 10.69 -28.15 -1.59
CA LYS A 33 9.41 -28.87 -1.63
C LYS A 33 8.34 -28.14 -0.80
N GLU A 34 8.68 -27.64 0.39
CA GLU A 34 7.76 -26.86 1.22
C GLU A 34 7.41 -25.52 0.57
N ILE A 35 8.39 -24.80 0.02
CA ILE A 35 8.18 -23.56 -0.73
C ILE A 35 7.27 -23.81 -1.94
N ARG A 36 7.50 -24.90 -2.68
CA ARG A 36 6.64 -25.29 -3.80
C ARG A 36 5.19 -25.48 -3.36
N MET A 37 4.96 -26.19 -2.27
CA MET A 37 3.61 -26.41 -1.74
C MET A 37 2.97 -25.09 -1.29
N ALA A 38 3.73 -24.22 -0.59
CA ALA A 38 3.25 -22.91 -0.16
C ALA A 38 2.81 -22.04 -1.35
N LEU A 39 3.56 -22.00 -2.44
CA LEU A 39 3.23 -21.26 -3.65
C LEU A 39 2.00 -21.83 -4.38
N LEU A 40 1.87 -23.16 -4.46
CA LEU A 40 0.70 -23.80 -5.06
C LEU A 40 -0.58 -23.55 -4.23
N GLU A 41 -0.50 -23.63 -2.91
CA GLU A 41 -1.61 -23.31 -2.01
C GLU A 41 -1.97 -21.82 -2.03
N ALA A 42 -1.00 -20.96 -2.37
CA ALA A 42 -1.21 -19.55 -2.63
C ALA A 42 -1.81 -19.28 -4.02
N ASP A 43 -2.21 -20.31 -4.74
CA ASP A 43 -2.82 -20.22 -6.08
C ASP A 43 -1.89 -19.58 -7.14
N VAL A 44 -0.56 -19.81 -7.01
CA VAL A 44 0.41 -19.44 -8.05
C VAL A 44 0.35 -20.44 -9.21
N ASN A 45 0.45 -19.95 -10.44
CA ASN A 45 0.42 -20.79 -11.65
C ASN A 45 1.46 -21.91 -11.59
N TYR A 46 1.03 -23.15 -11.86
CA TYR A 46 1.87 -24.36 -11.73
C TYR A 46 3.19 -24.29 -12.51
N LYS A 47 3.16 -23.78 -13.77
CA LYS A 47 4.35 -23.65 -14.60
C LYS A 47 5.32 -22.64 -13.96
N VAL A 48 4.79 -21.52 -13.48
CA VAL A 48 5.56 -20.48 -12.80
C VAL A 48 6.24 -21.04 -11.55
N VAL A 49 5.50 -21.80 -10.73
CA VAL A 49 6.06 -22.46 -9.53
C VAL A 49 7.16 -23.45 -9.88
N LYS A 50 6.95 -24.26 -10.92
CA LYS A 50 7.95 -25.26 -11.37
C LYS A 50 9.25 -24.57 -11.78
N ASP A 51 9.16 -23.55 -12.61
CA ASP A 51 10.32 -22.83 -13.15
C ASP A 51 11.05 -22.05 -12.04
N PHE A 52 10.30 -21.44 -11.12
CA PHE A 52 10.84 -20.75 -9.96
C PHE A 52 11.61 -21.68 -9.04
N VAL A 53 11.00 -22.80 -8.63
CA VAL A 53 11.64 -23.79 -7.74
C VAL A 53 12.89 -24.40 -8.39
N ALA A 54 12.87 -24.65 -9.69
CA ALA A 54 14.04 -25.16 -10.41
C ALA A 54 15.21 -24.15 -10.35
N LYS A 55 14.98 -22.88 -10.68
CA LYS A 55 15.99 -21.81 -10.63
C LYS A 55 16.56 -21.61 -9.23
N VAL A 56 15.68 -21.52 -8.22
CA VAL A 56 16.13 -21.35 -6.82
C VAL A 56 16.94 -22.56 -6.38
N THR A 57 16.51 -23.79 -6.71
CA THR A 57 17.24 -25.01 -6.33
C THR A 57 18.63 -25.03 -6.95
N GLU A 58 18.75 -24.77 -8.25
CA GLU A 58 20.01 -24.70 -8.96
C GLU A 58 21.00 -23.74 -8.30
N ARG A 59 20.54 -22.53 -7.97
CA ARG A 59 21.38 -21.51 -7.30
C ARG A 59 21.71 -21.88 -5.84
N ALA A 60 20.77 -22.48 -5.13
CA ALA A 60 20.90 -22.78 -3.70
C ALA A 60 21.77 -24.02 -3.40
N VAL A 61 21.93 -24.93 -4.35
CA VAL A 61 22.76 -26.15 -4.21
C VAL A 61 24.22 -25.87 -4.57
N GLY A 62 24.57 -24.70 -5.08
CA GLY A 62 25.96 -24.33 -5.38
C GLY A 62 26.88 -24.42 -4.16
N SER A 63 28.14 -24.83 -4.37
CA SER A 63 29.14 -24.98 -3.31
C SER A 63 29.31 -23.68 -2.50
N ASP A 64 29.30 -22.53 -3.17
CA ASP A 64 29.44 -21.20 -2.55
C ASP A 64 28.37 -20.90 -1.50
N VAL A 65 27.18 -21.50 -1.66
CA VAL A 65 26.06 -21.35 -0.71
C VAL A 65 26.19 -22.32 0.43
N LEU A 66 26.41 -23.60 0.13
CA LEU A 66 26.45 -24.69 1.14
C LEU A 66 27.67 -24.57 2.06
N GLU A 67 28.81 -24.07 1.56
CA GLU A 67 30.05 -23.89 2.32
C GLU A 67 30.14 -22.51 3.01
N SER A 68 29.15 -21.62 2.80
CA SER A 68 29.13 -20.31 3.43
C SER A 68 28.93 -20.39 4.95
N LEU A 69 29.36 -19.34 5.67
CA LEU A 69 29.11 -19.21 7.12
C LEU A 69 27.63 -19.01 7.46
N THR A 70 26.81 -18.60 6.48
CA THR A 70 25.38 -18.31 6.67
C THR A 70 24.52 -18.86 5.52
N PRO A 71 24.53 -20.20 5.27
CA PRO A 71 23.89 -20.75 4.09
C PRO A 71 22.37 -20.53 4.06
N ALA A 72 21.72 -20.59 5.20
CA ALA A 72 20.27 -20.30 5.29
C ALA A 72 19.92 -18.87 4.89
N GLN A 73 20.76 -17.88 5.24
CA GLN A 73 20.55 -16.49 4.84
C GLN A 73 20.78 -16.29 3.34
N MET A 74 21.77 -16.98 2.77
CA MET A 74 22.02 -16.94 1.33
C MET A 74 20.85 -17.53 0.54
N ILE A 75 20.24 -18.63 1.00
CA ILE A 75 19.04 -19.21 0.38
C ILE A 75 17.87 -18.21 0.43
N VAL A 76 17.62 -17.57 1.58
CA VAL A 76 16.57 -16.53 1.68
C VAL A 76 16.84 -15.39 0.71
N LYS A 77 18.10 -14.94 0.56
CA LYS A 77 18.48 -13.92 -0.40
C LYS A 77 18.20 -14.37 -1.85
N ILE A 78 18.58 -15.60 -2.21
CA ILE A 78 18.31 -16.16 -3.55
C ILE A 78 16.80 -16.20 -3.81
N VAL A 79 15.99 -16.65 -2.85
CA VAL A 79 14.53 -16.66 -2.99
C VAL A 79 13.97 -15.25 -3.17
N ASN A 80 14.47 -14.25 -2.42
CA ASN A 80 14.06 -12.87 -2.57
C ASN A 80 14.39 -12.30 -3.97
N GLU A 81 15.58 -12.56 -4.48
CA GLU A 81 16.01 -12.13 -5.81
C GLU A 81 15.16 -12.78 -6.91
N GLU A 82 14.89 -14.09 -6.82
CA GLU A 82 14.06 -14.80 -7.80
C GLU A 82 12.58 -14.39 -7.72
N LEU A 83 12.02 -14.10 -6.53
CA LEU A 83 10.68 -13.54 -6.38
C LEU A 83 10.61 -12.13 -7.01
N THR A 84 11.61 -11.31 -6.75
CA THR A 84 11.71 -9.97 -7.34
C THR A 84 11.76 -10.04 -8.87
N ALA A 85 12.60 -10.91 -9.42
CA ALA A 85 12.71 -11.13 -10.88
C ALA A 85 11.40 -11.66 -11.47
N LEU A 86 10.72 -12.60 -10.79
CA LEU A 86 9.43 -13.16 -11.19
C LEU A 86 8.35 -12.09 -11.34
N MET A 87 8.36 -11.09 -10.45
CA MET A 87 7.41 -9.97 -10.46
C MET A 87 7.82 -8.83 -11.39
N GLY A 88 8.97 -8.90 -12.05
CA GLY A 88 9.40 -7.93 -13.06
C GLY A 88 10.72 -7.23 -12.80
N GLY A 89 11.39 -7.49 -11.67
CA GLY A 89 12.68 -6.92 -11.31
C GLY A 89 12.59 -5.47 -10.83
N GLU A 90 12.17 -4.58 -11.69
CA GLU A 90 12.06 -3.13 -11.41
C GLU A 90 10.63 -2.61 -11.53
N SER A 91 10.38 -1.46 -10.90
CA SER A 91 9.08 -0.78 -10.98
C SER A 91 8.85 -0.22 -12.38
N ALA A 92 7.68 -0.48 -12.94
CA ALA A 92 7.27 0.04 -14.23
C ALA A 92 6.39 1.29 -14.07
N LYS A 93 6.76 2.37 -14.76
CA LYS A 93 6.00 3.63 -14.76
C LYS A 93 4.97 3.66 -15.90
N LEU A 94 3.98 4.58 -15.78
CA LEU A 94 3.14 4.92 -16.93
C LEU A 94 3.97 5.63 -18.01
N THR A 95 3.76 5.24 -19.23
CA THR A 95 4.32 5.93 -20.40
C THR A 95 3.54 7.23 -20.62
N ILE A 96 4.26 8.34 -20.61
CA ILE A 96 3.67 9.65 -20.87
C ILE A 96 3.89 10.03 -22.33
N SER A 97 2.82 10.41 -23.00
CA SER A 97 2.90 10.88 -24.41
C SER A 97 3.69 12.18 -24.47
N PRO A 98 4.61 12.32 -25.43
CA PRO A 98 5.28 13.59 -25.68
C PRO A 98 4.34 14.69 -26.20
N LYS A 99 3.20 14.28 -26.76
CA LYS A 99 2.11 15.20 -27.22
C LYS A 99 0.88 14.99 -26.34
N PRO A 100 0.52 15.95 -25.49
CA PRO A 100 -0.68 15.85 -24.66
C PRO A 100 -1.97 15.80 -25.48
N PRO A 101 -3.01 15.13 -24.96
CA PRO A 101 -3.04 14.39 -23.72
C PRO A 101 -2.47 12.97 -23.85
N THR A 102 -1.89 12.45 -22.76
CA THR A 102 -1.64 11.01 -22.61
C THR A 102 -3.00 10.31 -22.45
N VAL A 103 -3.30 9.33 -23.28
CA VAL A 103 -4.55 8.57 -23.20
C VAL A 103 -4.29 7.23 -22.52
N VAL A 104 -4.96 6.99 -21.41
CA VAL A 104 -4.91 5.75 -20.62
C VAL A 104 -6.27 5.07 -20.71
N MET A 105 -6.33 3.92 -21.35
CA MET A 105 -7.54 3.11 -21.47
C MET A 105 -7.58 2.08 -20.35
N LEU A 106 -8.60 2.12 -19.50
CA LEU A 106 -8.77 1.21 -18.38
C LEU A 106 -9.67 0.06 -18.81
N VAL A 107 -9.16 -1.17 -18.78
CA VAL A 107 -9.89 -2.37 -19.21
C VAL A 107 -9.95 -3.40 -18.08
N GLY A 108 -10.90 -4.34 -18.14
CA GLY A 108 -11.02 -5.41 -17.15
C GLY A 108 -12.47 -5.85 -16.90
N LEU A 109 -12.65 -6.89 -16.11
CA LEU A 109 -13.95 -7.48 -15.80
C LEU A 109 -14.81 -6.61 -14.87
N ASN A 110 -16.10 -6.89 -14.77
CA ASN A 110 -16.98 -6.28 -13.79
C ASN A 110 -16.51 -6.61 -12.36
N GLY A 111 -16.61 -5.63 -11.48
CA GLY A 111 -16.17 -5.80 -10.07
C GLY A 111 -14.67 -5.74 -9.84
N ALA A 112 -13.84 -5.68 -10.90
CA ALA A 112 -12.39 -5.51 -10.76
C ALA A 112 -11.98 -4.14 -10.20
N GLY A 113 -12.90 -3.16 -10.15
CA GLY A 113 -12.66 -1.84 -9.58
C GLY A 113 -12.11 -0.81 -10.57
N LYS A 114 -12.41 -0.93 -11.88
CA LYS A 114 -11.96 0.01 -12.92
C LYS A 114 -12.27 1.46 -12.56
N THR A 115 -13.53 1.80 -12.38
CA THR A 115 -14.01 3.15 -12.08
C THR A 115 -13.31 3.74 -10.85
N THR A 116 -13.32 3.01 -9.75
CA THR A 116 -12.72 3.51 -8.49
C THR A 116 -11.21 3.65 -8.60
N ASN A 117 -10.51 2.65 -9.12
CA ASN A 117 -9.05 2.67 -9.18
C ASN A 117 -8.53 3.54 -10.32
N GLY A 118 -9.28 3.69 -11.40
CA GLY A 118 -9.02 4.68 -12.43
C GLY A 118 -9.05 6.12 -11.87
N ALA A 119 -10.07 6.43 -11.07
CA ALA A 119 -10.15 7.71 -10.38
C ALA A 119 -9.04 7.90 -9.34
N LYS A 120 -8.70 6.86 -8.55
CA LYS A 120 -7.54 6.90 -7.64
C LYS A 120 -6.25 7.20 -8.38
N LEU A 121 -6.04 6.53 -9.53
CA LEU A 121 -4.86 6.75 -10.36
C LEU A 121 -4.82 8.17 -10.92
N ALA A 122 -5.94 8.73 -11.35
CA ALA A 122 -6.04 10.12 -11.77
C ALA A 122 -5.69 11.10 -10.62
N GLY A 123 -6.23 10.85 -9.42
CA GLY A 123 -5.89 11.60 -8.21
C GLY A 123 -4.41 11.51 -7.84
N TYR A 124 -3.82 10.31 -7.96
CA TYR A 124 -2.39 10.07 -7.76
C TYR A 124 -1.55 10.88 -8.77
N MET A 125 -1.89 10.82 -10.07
CA MET A 125 -1.18 11.57 -11.11
C MET A 125 -1.26 13.09 -10.89
N LYS A 126 -2.41 13.58 -10.42
CA LYS A 126 -2.58 14.99 -10.05
C LYS A 126 -1.68 15.37 -8.88
N LYS A 127 -1.72 14.59 -7.79
CA LYS A 127 -1.05 14.93 -6.52
C LYS A 127 0.47 14.72 -6.59
N GLN A 128 0.92 13.59 -7.16
CA GLN A 128 2.33 13.19 -7.13
C GLN A 128 3.10 13.64 -8.37
N ASN A 129 2.45 13.74 -9.52
CA ASN A 129 3.10 14.04 -10.80
C ASN A 129 2.72 15.42 -11.36
N GLY A 130 1.89 16.19 -10.64
CA GLY A 130 1.47 17.54 -11.07
C GLY A 130 0.67 17.56 -12.37
N LYS A 131 0.04 16.41 -12.75
CA LYS A 131 -0.75 16.28 -13.97
C LYS A 131 -2.13 16.91 -13.82
N ARG A 132 -2.74 17.25 -14.95
CA ARG A 132 -4.13 17.74 -15.06
C ARG A 132 -5.01 16.65 -15.69
N PRO A 133 -5.46 15.67 -14.90
CA PRO A 133 -6.22 14.54 -15.41
C PRO A 133 -7.65 14.93 -15.78
N LEU A 134 -8.20 14.19 -16.75
CA LEU A 134 -9.62 14.11 -17.09
C LEU A 134 -10.08 12.65 -17.01
N LEU A 135 -11.20 12.40 -16.35
CA LEU A 135 -11.88 11.10 -16.38
C LEU A 135 -12.95 11.16 -17.46
N VAL A 136 -13.06 10.11 -18.27
CA VAL A 136 -14.07 9.99 -19.34
C VAL A 136 -14.93 8.76 -19.10
N ALA A 137 -16.24 8.96 -18.96
CA ALA A 137 -17.20 7.89 -18.67
C ALA A 137 -17.58 7.15 -19.95
N CYS A 138 -16.89 6.07 -20.25
CA CYS A 138 -17.17 5.20 -21.41
C CYS A 138 -17.95 3.91 -21.02
N ASP A 139 -18.29 3.69 -19.73
CA ASP A 139 -19.21 2.61 -19.30
C ASP A 139 -20.66 3.09 -19.47
N THR A 140 -21.17 3.00 -20.69
CA THR A 140 -22.52 3.44 -21.05
C THR A 140 -23.58 2.37 -20.80
N PHE A 141 -23.18 1.13 -20.48
CA PHE A 141 -24.10 0.05 -20.14
C PHE A 141 -24.77 0.24 -18.77
N ARG A 142 -24.11 0.93 -17.86
CA ARG A 142 -24.56 1.10 -16.46
C ARG A 142 -24.66 2.57 -16.12
N PRO A 143 -25.87 3.17 -16.14
CA PRO A 143 -26.02 4.59 -15.77
C PRO A 143 -25.45 4.94 -14.38
N ALA A 144 -25.51 4.00 -13.45
CA ALA A 144 -24.91 4.15 -12.11
C ALA A 144 -23.37 4.27 -12.16
N ALA A 145 -22.69 3.72 -13.18
CA ALA A 145 -21.23 3.84 -13.31
C ALA A 145 -20.81 5.27 -13.64
N ILE A 146 -21.58 5.97 -14.48
CA ILE A 146 -21.34 7.38 -14.81
C ILE A 146 -21.45 8.22 -13.53
N GLN A 147 -22.54 8.05 -12.77
CA GLN A 147 -22.74 8.77 -11.51
C GLN A 147 -21.65 8.45 -10.48
N GLN A 148 -21.23 7.19 -10.39
CA GLN A 148 -20.15 6.77 -9.52
C GLN A 148 -18.84 7.49 -9.89
N LEU A 149 -18.52 7.56 -11.19
CA LEU A 149 -17.30 8.25 -11.64
C LEU A 149 -17.36 9.76 -11.33
N GLU A 150 -18.51 10.41 -11.49
CA GLU A 150 -18.71 11.83 -11.13
C GLU A 150 -18.51 12.07 -9.63
N VAL A 151 -19.08 11.22 -8.78
CA VAL A 151 -18.93 11.33 -7.32
C VAL A 151 -17.47 11.18 -6.91
N VAL A 152 -16.79 10.14 -7.40
CA VAL A 152 -15.39 9.86 -7.04
C VAL A 152 -14.45 10.92 -7.64
N GLY A 153 -14.69 11.35 -8.87
CA GLY A 153 -13.97 12.45 -9.51
C GLY A 153 -14.10 13.76 -8.73
N GLY A 154 -15.33 14.09 -8.30
CA GLY A 154 -15.61 15.27 -7.47
C GLY A 154 -14.87 15.25 -6.14
N GLN A 155 -14.82 14.11 -5.44
CA GLN A 155 -14.08 13.97 -4.18
C GLN A 155 -12.57 14.16 -4.35
N LEU A 156 -12.01 13.81 -5.51
CA LEU A 156 -10.58 13.98 -5.85
C LEU A 156 -10.30 15.35 -6.50
N GLY A 157 -11.35 16.13 -6.79
CA GLY A 157 -11.23 17.38 -7.55
C GLY A 157 -10.69 17.14 -8.96
N VAL A 158 -11.04 15.99 -9.58
CA VAL A 158 -10.69 15.62 -10.96
C VAL A 158 -11.94 15.78 -11.82
N PRO A 159 -11.90 16.58 -12.92
CA PRO A 159 -13.04 16.74 -13.80
C PRO A 159 -13.42 15.42 -14.49
N VAL A 160 -14.72 15.26 -14.72
CA VAL A 160 -15.30 14.10 -15.41
C VAL A 160 -16.03 14.60 -16.66
N PHE A 161 -15.73 13.97 -17.79
CA PHE A 161 -16.44 14.17 -19.05
C PHE A 161 -17.41 13.02 -19.28
N GLN A 162 -18.66 13.33 -19.59
CA GLN A 162 -19.69 12.36 -19.91
C GLN A 162 -20.66 12.94 -20.94
N GLN A 163 -21.27 12.08 -21.74
CA GLN A 163 -22.32 12.44 -22.70
C GLN A 163 -23.58 11.56 -22.54
N GLY A 164 -23.75 10.96 -21.34
CA GLY A 164 -24.86 10.04 -21.09
C GLY A 164 -24.69 8.70 -21.80
N LEU A 165 -25.79 8.11 -22.26
CA LEU A 165 -25.81 6.84 -22.95
C LEU A 165 -25.53 7.07 -24.45
N GLY A 166 -24.53 6.38 -25.02
CA GLY A 166 -24.13 6.53 -26.41
C GLY A 166 -23.07 5.51 -26.82
N ASP A 167 -22.52 5.65 -27.99
CA ASP A 167 -21.39 4.81 -28.43
C ASP A 167 -20.13 5.19 -27.61
N PRO A 168 -19.58 4.26 -26.84
CA PRO A 168 -18.41 4.52 -26.00
C PRO A 168 -17.18 5.00 -26.80
N VAL A 169 -17.07 4.61 -28.08
CA VAL A 169 -15.98 5.05 -28.94
C VAL A 169 -16.09 6.54 -29.26
N GLU A 170 -17.30 7.03 -29.58
CA GLU A 170 -17.52 8.45 -29.88
C GLU A 170 -17.38 9.30 -28.61
N ILE A 171 -17.82 8.80 -27.44
CA ILE A 171 -17.61 9.47 -26.16
C ILE A 171 -16.11 9.57 -25.85
N ALA A 172 -15.33 8.53 -26.08
CA ALA A 172 -13.88 8.54 -25.88
C ALA A 172 -13.19 9.59 -26.76
N LYS A 173 -13.53 9.66 -28.06
CA LYS A 173 -13.01 10.69 -28.98
C LYS A 173 -13.38 12.10 -28.53
N ALA A 174 -14.64 12.33 -28.18
CA ALA A 174 -15.12 13.61 -27.70
C ALA A 174 -14.43 14.03 -26.38
N GLY A 175 -14.22 13.09 -25.45
CA GLY A 175 -13.49 13.31 -24.20
C GLY A 175 -12.03 13.69 -24.43
N ILE A 176 -11.35 13.06 -25.38
CA ILE A 176 -9.96 13.39 -25.74
C ILE A 176 -9.89 14.80 -26.36
N GLU A 177 -10.83 15.16 -27.22
CA GLU A 177 -10.89 16.49 -27.80
C GLU A 177 -11.24 17.56 -26.74
N HIS A 178 -12.14 17.25 -25.82
CA HIS A 178 -12.41 18.09 -24.65
C HIS A 178 -11.14 18.33 -23.84
N ALA A 179 -10.34 17.27 -23.60
CA ALA A 179 -9.08 17.39 -22.88
C ALA A 179 -8.09 18.34 -23.57
N ARG A 180 -7.98 18.28 -24.90
CA ARG A 180 -7.11 19.17 -25.70
C ARG A 180 -7.52 20.63 -25.55
N THR A 181 -8.82 20.91 -25.66
CA THR A 181 -9.35 22.27 -25.60
C THR A 181 -9.31 22.87 -24.20
N HIS A 182 -9.41 22.03 -23.15
CA HIS A 182 -9.40 22.48 -21.74
C HIS A 182 -8.03 22.36 -21.07
N GLY A 183 -7.03 21.91 -21.82
CA GLY A 183 -5.64 21.83 -21.34
C GLY A 183 -5.39 20.72 -20.34
N ASN A 184 -6.18 19.63 -20.35
CA ASN A 184 -5.86 18.41 -19.62
C ASN A 184 -4.71 17.67 -20.34
N ASP A 185 -3.75 17.16 -19.58
CA ASP A 185 -2.54 16.55 -20.13
C ASP A 185 -2.54 15.01 -20.02
N ILE A 186 -3.51 14.45 -19.30
CA ILE A 186 -3.74 13.00 -19.20
C ILE A 186 -5.24 12.70 -19.12
N VAL A 187 -5.69 11.69 -19.87
CA VAL A 187 -7.09 11.26 -19.96
C VAL A 187 -7.18 9.81 -19.56
N PHE A 188 -8.12 9.48 -18.67
CA PHE A 188 -8.45 8.12 -18.29
C PHE A 188 -9.81 7.75 -18.84
N LEU A 189 -9.84 6.76 -19.75
CA LEU A 189 -11.07 6.22 -20.32
C LEU A 189 -11.57 5.08 -19.44
N ASP A 190 -12.64 5.30 -18.68
CA ASP A 190 -13.29 4.27 -17.85
C ASP A 190 -14.24 3.46 -18.73
N THR A 191 -13.78 2.29 -19.20
CA THR A 191 -14.54 1.45 -20.14
C THR A 191 -15.50 0.52 -19.42
N ALA A 192 -16.50 0.04 -20.14
CA ALA A 192 -17.39 -1.01 -19.68
C ALA A 192 -16.61 -2.27 -19.30
N GLY A 193 -17.21 -3.10 -18.44
CA GLY A 193 -16.77 -4.45 -18.17
C GLY A 193 -17.94 -5.41 -18.31
N ARG A 194 -17.61 -6.69 -18.44
CA ARG A 194 -18.58 -7.80 -18.41
C ARG A 194 -18.21 -8.76 -17.29
N LEU A 195 -19.12 -9.67 -16.94
CA LEU A 195 -18.85 -10.70 -15.94
C LEU A 195 -17.76 -11.68 -16.39
N HIS A 196 -17.72 -11.93 -17.70
CA HIS A 196 -16.73 -12.78 -18.34
C HIS A 196 -16.14 -12.07 -19.55
N VAL A 197 -15.01 -12.55 -20.03
CA VAL A 197 -14.45 -12.11 -21.31
C VAL A 197 -15.30 -12.73 -22.41
N ASP A 198 -15.96 -11.91 -23.20
CA ASP A 198 -16.76 -12.31 -24.34
C ASP A 198 -16.34 -11.54 -25.62
N ASP A 199 -16.74 -12.06 -26.78
CA ASP A 199 -16.33 -11.50 -28.06
C ASP A 199 -16.88 -10.08 -28.29
N GLU A 200 -18.05 -9.76 -27.75
CA GLU A 200 -18.68 -8.45 -27.88
C GLU A 200 -17.86 -7.37 -27.12
N LEU A 201 -17.47 -7.66 -25.86
CA LEU A 201 -16.61 -6.77 -25.09
C LEU A 201 -15.27 -6.56 -25.80
N MET A 202 -14.66 -7.65 -26.26
CA MET A 202 -13.34 -7.57 -26.89
C MET A 202 -13.41 -6.82 -28.23
N ALA A 203 -14.48 -6.95 -28.98
CA ALA A 203 -14.71 -6.18 -30.20
C ALA A 203 -14.92 -4.69 -29.93
N GLU A 204 -15.67 -4.33 -28.88
CA GLU A 204 -15.88 -2.94 -28.48
C GLU A 204 -14.56 -2.30 -28.06
N LEU A 205 -13.79 -2.97 -27.18
CA LEU A 205 -12.50 -2.48 -26.71
C LEU A 205 -11.47 -2.35 -27.85
N SER A 206 -11.48 -3.29 -28.80
CA SER A 206 -10.61 -3.23 -29.99
C SER A 206 -10.97 -2.03 -30.88
N ARG A 207 -12.25 -1.78 -31.14
CA ARG A 207 -12.72 -0.60 -31.90
C ARG A 207 -12.28 0.70 -31.17
N MET A 208 -12.40 0.74 -29.85
CA MET A 208 -11.97 1.91 -29.07
C MET A 208 -10.45 2.09 -29.17
N LYS A 209 -9.65 1.02 -28.99
CA LYS A 209 -8.19 1.05 -29.17
C LYS A 209 -7.79 1.62 -30.53
N GLU A 210 -8.38 1.14 -31.62
CA GLU A 210 -8.10 1.61 -32.97
C GLU A 210 -8.48 3.08 -33.17
N ALA A 211 -9.63 3.49 -32.63
CA ALA A 211 -10.17 4.83 -32.80
C ALA A 211 -9.39 5.92 -32.06
N VAL A 212 -8.86 5.62 -30.85
CA VAL A 212 -8.21 6.62 -29.99
C VAL A 212 -6.70 6.43 -29.85
N SER A 213 -6.16 5.29 -30.31
CA SER A 213 -4.72 4.97 -30.23
C SER A 213 -4.14 5.28 -28.85
N PRO A 214 -4.58 4.62 -27.78
CA PRO A 214 -4.19 4.95 -26.42
C PRO A 214 -2.68 4.77 -26.21
N THR A 215 -2.08 5.67 -25.44
CA THR A 215 -0.67 5.56 -25.04
C THR A 215 -0.47 4.38 -24.07
N GLU A 216 -1.47 4.13 -23.22
CA GLU A 216 -1.48 3.04 -22.24
C GLU A 216 -2.82 2.31 -22.29
N ILE A 217 -2.74 0.97 -22.25
CA ILE A 217 -3.91 0.10 -22.02
C ILE A 217 -3.61 -0.63 -20.71
N LEU A 218 -4.27 -0.20 -19.64
CA LEU A 218 -4.04 -0.68 -18.29
C LEU A 218 -5.15 -1.65 -17.88
N LEU A 219 -4.80 -2.91 -17.69
CA LEU A 219 -5.73 -3.93 -17.20
C LEU A 219 -5.90 -3.80 -15.70
N ILE A 220 -7.13 -3.60 -15.25
CA ILE A 220 -7.51 -3.59 -13.84
C ILE A 220 -7.99 -4.97 -13.44
N VAL A 221 -7.33 -5.58 -12.47
CA VAL A 221 -7.56 -6.98 -12.06
C VAL A 221 -7.74 -7.08 -10.56
N ASP A 222 -8.78 -7.80 -10.14
CA ASP A 222 -9.00 -8.18 -8.75
C ASP A 222 -8.01 -9.29 -8.36
N ALA A 223 -7.11 -9.02 -7.41
CA ALA A 223 -6.10 -9.99 -6.96
C ALA A 223 -6.72 -11.21 -6.26
N MET A 224 -7.92 -11.05 -5.68
CA MET A 224 -8.58 -12.12 -4.90
C MET A 224 -9.10 -13.28 -5.76
N ILE A 225 -9.33 -13.08 -7.06
CA ILE A 225 -9.84 -14.14 -7.96
C ILE A 225 -8.75 -15.10 -8.45
N GLY A 226 -7.49 -14.92 -8.00
CA GLY A 226 -6.42 -15.91 -8.20
C GLY A 226 -6.11 -16.21 -9.67
N GLN A 227 -6.13 -17.48 -10.08
CA GLN A 227 -5.78 -17.88 -11.44
C GLN A 227 -6.75 -17.38 -12.50
N ASP A 228 -8.01 -17.10 -12.16
CA ASP A 228 -8.96 -16.51 -13.12
C ASP A 228 -8.52 -15.10 -13.53
N ALA A 229 -7.89 -14.35 -12.62
CA ALA A 229 -7.24 -13.08 -12.95
C ALA A 229 -6.15 -13.25 -14.02
N VAL A 230 -5.34 -14.28 -13.89
CA VAL A 230 -4.24 -14.59 -14.83
C VAL A 230 -4.78 -15.01 -16.19
N ASN A 231 -5.83 -15.84 -16.21
CA ASN A 231 -6.48 -16.29 -17.43
C ASN A 231 -7.14 -15.11 -18.18
N ALA A 232 -7.87 -14.26 -17.46
CA ALA A 232 -8.43 -13.05 -18.03
C ALA A 232 -7.34 -12.13 -18.60
N ALA A 233 -6.28 -11.88 -17.81
CA ALA A 233 -5.15 -11.05 -18.25
C ALA A 233 -4.53 -11.54 -19.56
N LYS A 234 -4.40 -12.85 -19.74
CA LYS A 234 -3.87 -13.45 -20.96
C LYS A 234 -4.79 -13.16 -22.19
N VAL A 235 -6.11 -13.29 -22.03
CA VAL A 235 -7.05 -13.01 -23.13
C VAL A 235 -7.07 -11.53 -23.49
N PHE A 236 -7.12 -10.65 -22.49
CA PHE A 236 -7.03 -9.21 -22.71
C PHE A 236 -5.73 -8.83 -23.43
N ASP A 237 -4.59 -9.43 -23.02
CA ASP A 237 -3.30 -9.15 -23.64
C ASP A 237 -3.22 -9.60 -25.10
N GLN A 238 -3.72 -10.80 -25.41
CA GLN A 238 -3.72 -11.32 -26.77
C GLN A 238 -4.51 -10.44 -27.74
N THR A 239 -5.60 -9.80 -27.27
CA THR A 239 -6.45 -8.99 -28.13
C THR A 239 -6.02 -7.52 -28.15
N LEU A 240 -5.67 -6.97 -27.00
CA LEU A 240 -5.45 -5.52 -26.85
C LEU A 240 -3.98 -5.12 -26.79
N ASP A 241 -3.04 -6.07 -26.63
CA ASP A 241 -1.62 -5.79 -26.39
C ASP A 241 -1.44 -4.80 -25.24
N LEU A 242 -1.70 -5.29 -24.03
CA LEU A 242 -1.68 -4.50 -22.81
C LEU A 242 -0.31 -3.83 -22.59
N THR A 243 -0.30 -2.65 -21.99
CA THR A 243 0.95 -1.97 -21.61
C THR A 243 1.32 -2.18 -20.14
N GLY A 244 0.37 -2.64 -19.34
CA GLY A 244 0.57 -2.95 -17.93
C GLY A 244 -0.70 -3.39 -17.22
N VAL A 245 -0.52 -3.75 -15.96
CA VAL A 245 -1.58 -4.25 -15.08
C VAL A 245 -1.62 -3.44 -13.80
N MET A 246 -2.80 -3.22 -13.27
CA MET A 246 -3.04 -2.71 -11.93
C MET A 246 -3.81 -3.76 -11.14
N LEU A 247 -3.24 -4.20 -10.03
CA LEU A 247 -3.90 -5.12 -9.10
C LEU A 247 -4.74 -4.34 -8.09
N THR A 248 -5.96 -4.80 -7.86
CA THR A 248 -6.89 -4.22 -6.88
C THR A 248 -7.17 -5.22 -5.77
N LYS A 249 -7.72 -4.74 -4.66
CA LYS A 249 -8.12 -5.53 -3.50
C LYS A 249 -6.99 -6.39 -2.91
N LEU A 250 -5.77 -5.91 -3.04
CA LEU A 250 -4.60 -6.64 -2.54
C LEU A 250 -4.60 -6.76 -1.01
N ASP A 251 -5.24 -5.83 -0.32
CA ASP A 251 -5.48 -5.85 1.13
C ASP A 251 -6.28 -7.06 1.61
N GLY A 252 -7.20 -7.57 0.76
CA GLY A 252 -7.99 -8.80 1.00
C GLY A 252 -7.31 -10.07 0.51
N ASP A 253 -6.24 -9.99 -0.29
CA ASP A 253 -5.56 -11.16 -0.86
C ASP A 253 -4.50 -11.72 0.09
N ALA A 254 -4.90 -12.76 0.85
CA ALA A 254 -3.97 -13.50 1.72
C ALA A 254 -3.06 -14.47 0.95
N ARG A 255 -3.35 -14.77 -0.31
CA ARG A 255 -2.66 -15.79 -1.13
C ARG A 255 -1.56 -15.20 -2.02
N GLY A 256 -1.87 -14.16 -2.78
CA GLY A 256 -0.89 -13.46 -3.63
C GLY A 256 -0.57 -14.12 -4.97
N GLY A 257 -1.30 -15.16 -5.36
CA GLY A 257 -1.01 -15.94 -6.56
C GLY A 257 -1.10 -15.14 -7.85
N ALA A 258 -2.05 -14.23 -7.96
CA ALA A 258 -2.20 -13.35 -9.12
C ALA A 258 -0.97 -12.45 -9.30
N ALA A 259 -0.49 -11.80 -8.23
CA ALA A 259 0.67 -10.92 -8.27
C ALA A 259 1.94 -11.64 -8.76
N LEU A 260 2.14 -12.89 -8.35
CA LEU A 260 3.28 -13.71 -8.74
C LEU A 260 3.16 -14.29 -10.15
N SER A 261 1.95 -14.44 -10.68
CA SER A 261 1.71 -15.15 -11.94
C SER A 261 1.51 -14.24 -13.14
N ILE A 262 0.88 -13.06 -12.98
CA ILE A 262 0.47 -12.20 -14.09
C ILE A 262 1.65 -11.82 -14.98
N LYS A 263 2.74 -11.30 -14.39
CA LYS A 263 3.94 -10.91 -15.17
C LYS A 263 4.55 -12.09 -15.90
N ALA A 264 4.64 -13.25 -15.24
CA ALA A 264 5.25 -14.44 -15.81
C ALA A 264 4.42 -15.02 -16.97
N VAL A 265 3.09 -14.89 -16.92
CA VAL A 265 2.16 -15.45 -17.93
C VAL A 265 1.93 -14.49 -19.08
N THR A 266 1.77 -13.19 -18.83
CA THR A 266 1.47 -12.18 -19.85
C THR A 266 2.72 -11.46 -20.39
N GLY A 267 3.83 -11.49 -19.67
CA GLY A 267 4.98 -10.65 -19.98
C GLY A 267 4.78 -9.17 -19.64
N LYS A 268 3.56 -8.75 -19.24
CA LYS A 268 3.24 -7.34 -18.96
C LYS A 268 3.54 -6.94 -17.52
N PRO A 269 4.10 -5.73 -17.26
CA PRO A 269 4.47 -5.32 -15.93
C PRO A 269 3.24 -4.97 -15.10
N ILE A 270 3.30 -5.27 -13.80
CA ILE A 270 2.40 -4.67 -12.81
C ILE A 270 2.92 -3.26 -12.53
N LYS A 271 2.08 -2.23 -12.72
CA LYS A 271 2.47 -0.83 -12.54
C LYS A 271 1.97 -0.24 -11.23
N PHE A 272 0.75 -0.60 -10.83
CA PHE A 272 0.10 -0.08 -9.63
C PHE A 272 -0.63 -1.17 -8.85
N ILE A 273 -0.84 -0.89 -7.57
CA ILE A 273 -1.66 -1.72 -6.68
C ILE A 273 -2.66 -0.83 -5.92
N GLY A 274 -3.90 -1.32 -5.80
CA GLY A 274 -4.89 -0.78 -4.89
C GLY A 274 -4.83 -1.54 -3.57
N THR A 275 -4.56 -0.82 -2.49
CA THR A 275 -4.29 -1.38 -1.15
C THR A 275 -5.42 -1.16 -0.17
N GLY A 276 -6.63 -0.84 -0.64
CA GLY A 276 -7.81 -0.65 0.19
C GLY A 276 -8.89 0.18 -0.50
N GLU A 277 -9.94 0.56 0.25
CA GLU A 277 -11.12 1.24 -0.31
C GLU A 277 -10.96 2.75 -0.42
N LYS A 278 -10.16 3.39 0.43
CA LYS A 278 -9.98 4.85 0.44
C LYS A 278 -9.34 5.36 -0.86
N LEU A 279 -9.67 6.58 -1.23
CA LEU A 279 -9.25 7.17 -2.51
C LEU A 279 -7.75 7.47 -2.61
N ASP A 280 -7.04 7.52 -1.50
CA ASP A 280 -5.59 7.67 -1.40
C ASP A 280 -4.83 6.34 -1.33
N GLN A 281 -5.55 5.20 -1.23
CA GLN A 281 -4.96 3.87 -1.13
C GLN A 281 -4.65 3.29 -2.52
N ILE A 282 -3.62 3.87 -3.14
CA ILE A 282 -2.99 3.42 -4.37
C ILE A 282 -1.48 3.59 -4.24
N GLU A 283 -0.72 2.61 -4.69
CA GLU A 283 0.74 2.62 -4.63
C GLU A 283 1.33 2.16 -5.98
N VAL A 284 2.53 2.64 -6.29
CA VAL A 284 3.34 2.08 -7.37
C VAL A 284 3.77 0.66 -6.97
N PHE A 285 3.73 -0.26 -7.92
CA PHE A 285 4.18 -1.62 -7.66
C PHE A 285 5.72 -1.68 -7.65
N HIS A 286 6.28 -2.12 -6.52
CA HIS A 286 7.70 -2.33 -6.31
C HIS A 286 7.97 -3.81 -6.12
N PRO A 287 8.51 -4.53 -7.12
CA PRO A 287 8.77 -5.97 -7.04
C PRO A 287 9.64 -6.38 -5.86
N ASP A 288 10.69 -5.65 -5.58
CA ASP A 288 11.65 -5.87 -4.49
C ASP A 288 11.00 -5.75 -3.09
N ARG A 289 10.18 -4.71 -2.91
CA ARG A 289 9.44 -4.50 -1.66
C ARG A 289 8.37 -5.58 -1.46
N MET A 290 7.71 -5.96 -2.54
CA MET A 290 6.70 -7.00 -2.52
C MET A 290 7.31 -8.37 -2.18
N ALA A 291 8.46 -8.71 -2.77
CA ALA A 291 9.21 -9.91 -2.41
C ALA A 291 9.59 -9.91 -0.92
N SER A 292 10.07 -8.77 -0.40
CA SER A 292 10.42 -8.61 1.02
C SER A 292 9.20 -8.78 1.94
N ARG A 293 8.02 -8.24 1.56
CA ARG A 293 6.75 -8.44 2.29
C ARG A 293 6.35 -9.92 2.32
N ILE A 294 6.40 -10.60 1.17
CA ILE A 294 6.07 -12.03 1.04
C ILE A 294 6.98 -12.89 1.93
N LEU A 295 8.26 -12.52 2.08
CA LEU A 295 9.22 -13.24 2.93
C LEU A 295 9.15 -12.86 4.41
N GLY A 296 8.25 -11.96 4.80
CA GLY A 296 8.12 -11.48 6.17
C GLY A 296 9.32 -10.63 6.64
N MET A 297 10.07 -10.05 5.70
CA MET A 297 11.21 -9.17 5.96
C MET A 297 10.80 -7.72 6.20
N GLY A 298 9.52 -7.41 6.07
CA GLY A 298 8.96 -6.06 6.18
C GLY A 298 9.21 -5.20 4.94
N ASP A 299 8.75 -3.96 5.00
CA ASP A 299 8.89 -2.96 3.93
C ASP A 299 9.21 -1.59 4.52
N VAL A 300 10.42 -1.46 5.01
CA VAL A 300 10.92 -0.23 5.66
C VAL A 300 10.94 0.96 4.70
N LEU A 301 11.19 0.73 3.41
CA LEU A 301 11.25 1.80 2.41
C LEU A 301 9.87 2.42 2.17
N SER A 302 8.83 1.60 2.01
CA SER A 302 7.46 2.12 1.90
C SER A 302 7.01 2.84 3.18
N LEU A 303 7.44 2.38 4.36
CA LEU A 303 7.17 3.07 5.61
C LEU A 303 7.83 4.46 5.65
N ILE A 304 9.08 4.55 5.23
CA ILE A 304 9.82 5.83 5.15
C ILE A 304 9.13 6.77 4.15
N GLU A 305 8.74 6.28 2.97
CA GLU A 305 8.05 7.09 1.96
C GLU A 305 6.68 7.59 2.46
N LYS A 306 5.88 6.74 3.10
CA LYS A 306 4.62 7.14 3.72
C LYS A 306 4.84 8.16 4.83
N ALA A 307 5.87 7.98 5.66
CA ALA A 307 6.25 8.96 6.64
C ALA A 307 6.62 10.30 5.98
N GLN A 308 7.46 10.30 4.96
CA GLN A 308 7.86 11.52 4.23
C GLN A 308 6.69 12.23 3.56
N GLN A 309 5.73 11.51 2.99
CA GLN A 309 4.52 12.09 2.40
C GLN A 309 3.56 12.70 3.44
N SER A 310 3.55 12.15 4.64
CA SER A 310 2.71 12.62 5.76
C SER A 310 3.39 13.72 6.57
N PHE A 311 4.71 13.90 6.42
CA PHE A 311 5.50 14.89 7.16
C PHE A 311 5.54 16.23 6.43
N ASP A 312 4.87 17.22 7.01
CA ASP A 312 5.09 18.63 6.70
C ASP A 312 6.43 19.06 7.34
N MET A 313 7.45 19.24 6.50
CA MET A 313 8.81 19.62 6.96
C MET A 313 8.82 20.90 7.80
N GLN A 314 7.92 21.85 7.54
CA GLN A 314 7.80 23.08 8.32
C GLN A 314 7.24 22.81 9.71
N LYS A 315 6.16 22.03 9.79
CA LYS A 315 5.57 21.62 11.08
C LYS A 315 6.52 20.76 11.91
N ALA A 316 7.31 19.89 11.26
CA ALA A 316 8.31 19.08 11.94
C ALA A 316 9.43 19.95 12.57
N ALA A 317 9.90 20.98 11.86
CA ALA A 317 10.90 21.91 12.38
C ALA A 317 10.35 22.77 13.54
N GLU A 318 9.08 23.21 13.45
CA GLU A 318 8.40 23.93 14.53
C GLU A 318 8.23 23.04 15.77
N LEU A 319 7.82 21.78 15.56
CA LEU A 319 7.68 20.81 16.64
C LEU A 319 9.02 20.54 17.33
N GLU A 320 10.10 20.36 16.55
CA GLU A 320 11.45 20.20 17.12
C GLU A 320 11.86 21.41 17.96
N GLN A 321 11.57 22.62 17.50
CA GLN A 321 11.84 23.83 18.29
C GLN A 321 10.99 23.89 19.57
N LYS A 322 9.71 23.51 19.51
CA LYS A 322 8.83 23.44 20.68
C LYS A 322 9.30 22.36 21.66
N MET A 323 9.73 21.21 21.15
CA MET A 323 10.34 20.14 21.99
C MET A 323 11.59 20.63 22.70
N ARG A 324 12.51 21.30 21.99
CA ARG A 324 13.74 21.87 22.59
C ARG A 324 13.44 22.92 23.65
N LYS A 325 12.38 23.71 23.47
CA LYS A 325 11.92 24.73 24.41
C LYS A 325 11.00 24.18 25.51
N ASN A 326 10.72 22.88 25.52
CA ASN A 326 9.79 22.22 26.44
C ASN A 326 8.39 22.86 26.47
N ARG A 327 7.88 23.26 25.30
CA ARG A 327 6.60 23.95 25.09
C ARG A 327 5.61 23.11 24.25
N LEU A 328 5.63 21.78 24.42
CA LEU A 328 4.65 20.89 23.79
C LEU A 328 3.27 21.16 24.35
N THR A 329 2.27 21.29 23.46
CA THR A 329 0.86 21.51 23.75
C THR A 329 0.00 20.30 23.39
N LEU A 330 -1.24 20.25 23.88
CA LEU A 330 -2.21 19.24 23.42
C LEU A 330 -2.61 19.43 21.97
N SER A 331 -2.49 20.63 21.40
CA SER A 331 -2.64 20.86 19.96
C SER A 331 -1.53 20.15 19.17
N ASP A 332 -0.28 20.24 19.61
CA ASP A 332 0.83 19.54 18.98
C ASP A 332 0.65 18.01 19.07
N PHE A 333 0.14 17.53 20.21
CA PHE A 333 -0.17 16.11 20.39
C PHE A 333 -1.31 15.64 19.46
N TYR A 334 -2.33 16.44 19.29
CA TYR A 334 -3.41 16.19 18.35
C TYR A 334 -2.90 16.11 16.89
N ASP A 335 -2.07 17.06 16.49
CA ASP A 335 -1.48 17.07 15.15
C ASP A 335 -0.65 15.82 14.87
N GLN A 336 0.09 15.32 15.87
CA GLN A 336 0.81 14.05 15.77
C GLN A 336 -0.13 12.85 15.64
N LEU A 337 -1.23 12.80 16.42
CA LEU A 337 -2.23 11.74 16.29
C LEU A 337 -2.85 11.70 14.89
N VAL A 338 -3.18 12.87 14.33
CA VAL A 338 -3.72 12.98 12.96
C VAL A 338 -2.70 12.52 11.92
N GLN A 339 -1.42 12.87 12.10
CA GLN A 339 -0.35 12.41 11.20
C GLN A 339 -0.21 10.87 11.22
N VAL A 340 -0.19 10.26 12.41
CA VAL A 340 -0.14 8.79 12.55
C VAL A 340 -1.36 8.14 11.91
N LYS A 341 -2.56 8.70 12.11
CA LYS A 341 -3.79 8.22 11.50
C LYS A 341 -3.77 8.30 9.97
N ASN A 342 -3.13 9.34 9.41
CA ASN A 342 -2.97 9.53 7.97
C ASN A 342 -1.92 8.60 7.34
N MET A 343 -1.01 8.01 8.13
CA MET A 343 -0.04 7.01 7.66
C MET A 343 -0.67 5.62 7.39
N GLY A 344 -1.91 5.42 7.77
CA GLY A 344 -2.63 4.16 7.66
C GLY A 344 -3.02 3.56 9.02
N SER A 345 -3.57 2.34 9.03
CA SER A 345 -3.85 1.66 10.29
C SER A 345 -2.55 1.29 11.00
N LEU A 346 -2.58 1.27 12.34
CA LEU A 346 -1.39 0.84 13.12
C LEU A 346 -1.01 -0.61 12.81
N ALA A 347 -1.97 -1.43 12.39
CA ALA A 347 -1.72 -2.80 11.92
C ALA A 347 -0.93 -2.80 10.60
N ASP A 348 -1.24 -1.89 9.66
CA ASP A 348 -0.50 -1.74 8.40
C ASP A 348 0.94 -1.27 8.65
N ILE A 349 1.12 -0.28 9.52
CA ILE A 349 2.44 0.24 9.91
C ILE A 349 3.28 -0.88 10.55
N ALA A 350 2.67 -1.64 11.47
CA ALA A 350 3.34 -2.74 12.15
C ALA A 350 3.72 -3.88 11.18
N GLY A 351 2.87 -4.17 10.18
CA GLY A 351 3.16 -5.16 9.13
C GLY A 351 4.33 -4.77 8.22
N MET A 352 4.70 -3.49 8.17
CA MET A 352 5.87 -2.99 7.43
C MET A 352 7.18 -3.11 8.21
N LEU A 353 7.12 -3.36 9.52
CA LEU A 353 8.31 -3.50 10.35
C LEU A 353 8.85 -4.93 10.29
N PRO A 354 10.16 -5.13 10.09
CA PRO A 354 10.77 -6.45 10.03
C PRO A 354 10.65 -7.15 11.39
N GLY A 355 10.17 -8.42 11.38
CA GLY A 355 10.09 -9.26 12.59
C GLY A 355 8.91 -8.98 13.51
N VAL A 356 8.03 -8.05 13.17
CA VAL A 356 6.79 -7.82 13.91
C VAL A 356 5.70 -8.73 13.37
N ASN A 357 5.21 -9.64 14.23
CA ASN A 357 4.10 -10.52 13.85
C ASN A 357 2.78 -9.77 14.08
N ALA A 358 2.06 -9.47 13.01
CA ALA A 358 0.79 -8.75 13.08
C ALA A 358 -0.23 -9.44 14.01
N LYS A 359 -0.22 -10.78 14.08
CA LYS A 359 -1.04 -11.54 15.04
C LYS A 359 -0.70 -11.26 16.51
N ALA A 360 0.54 -10.91 16.82
CA ALA A 360 0.92 -10.52 18.18
C ALA A 360 0.36 -9.15 18.57
N LEU A 361 0.01 -8.34 17.58
CA LEU A 361 -0.63 -7.03 17.75
C LEU A 361 -2.17 -7.10 17.71
N GLU A 362 -2.75 -8.14 17.13
CA GLU A 362 -4.20 -8.40 17.23
C GLU A 362 -4.64 -8.69 18.67
N GLY A 363 -3.74 -9.24 19.50
CA GLY A 363 -3.96 -9.39 20.96
C GLY A 363 -3.68 -8.12 21.76
N ALA A 364 -2.89 -7.19 21.23
CA ALA A 364 -2.70 -5.83 21.71
C ALA A 364 -3.54 -4.91 20.80
N SER A 365 -4.88 -5.09 20.84
CA SER A 365 -5.78 -4.21 20.10
C SER A 365 -5.48 -2.77 20.52
N VAL A 366 -4.69 -2.06 19.71
CA VAL A 366 -4.68 -0.60 19.78
C VAL A 366 -6.08 -0.22 19.34
N ASP A 367 -6.92 0.01 20.33
CA ASP A 367 -8.33 0.28 20.14
C ASP A 367 -8.42 1.57 19.31
N GLU A 368 -8.67 1.45 17.98
CA GLU A 368 -8.90 2.62 17.11
C GLU A 368 -9.99 3.52 17.70
N ARG A 369 -10.91 2.94 18.49
CA ARG A 369 -11.90 3.69 19.28
C ARG A 369 -11.24 4.48 20.40
N ALA A 370 -10.12 4.02 20.96
CA ALA A 370 -9.37 4.78 21.98
C ALA A 370 -8.70 6.00 21.36
N LEU A 371 -8.14 5.88 20.15
CA LEU A 371 -7.62 7.03 19.40
C LEU A 371 -8.73 8.02 19.06
N GLY A 372 -9.87 7.55 18.57
CA GLY A 372 -11.05 8.39 18.31
C GLY A 372 -11.58 9.10 19.56
N ARG A 373 -11.59 8.41 20.72
CA ARG A 373 -11.94 9.04 22.01
C ARG A 373 -10.97 10.11 22.41
N THR A 374 -9.66 9.87 22.26
CA THR A 374 -8.60 10.85 22.54
C THR A 374 -8.75 12.08 21.67
N GLU A 375 -8.98 11.91 20.38
CA GLU A 375 -9.27 12.98 19.43
C GLU A 375 -10.52 13.80 19.86
N ALA A 376 -11.63 13.13 20.17
CA ALA A 376 -12.86 13.78 20.63
C ALA A 376 -12.67 14.59 21.91
N ILE A 377 -11.88 14.10 22.88
CA ILE A 377 -11.55 14.80 24.11
C ILE A 377 -10.78 16.10 23.81
N ILE A 378 -9.73 16.02 22.96
CA ILE A 378 -8.93 17.19 22.62
C ILE A 378 -9.75 18.23 21.84
N LEU A 379 -10.58 17.78 20.88
CA LEU A 379 -11.43 18.65 20.10
C LEU A 379 -12.53 19.34 20.94
N SER A 380 -12.93 18.74 22.07
CA SER A 380 -13.88 19.32 23.01
C SER A 380 -13.28 20.35 23.96
N MET A 381 -11.95 20.55 23.92
CA MET A 381 -11.26 21.62 24.65
C MET A 381 -11.24 22.91 23.86
N THR A 382 -11.23 24.05 24.57
CA THR A 382 -10.96 25.35 23.93
C THR A 382 -9.51 25.45 23.47
N PRO A 383 -9.16 26.36 22.52
CA PRO A 383 -7.76 26.58 22.13
C PRO A 383 -6.83 26.87 23.32
N GLU A 384 -7.26 27.71 24.26
CA GLU A 384 -6.49 28.04 25.46
C GLU A 384 -6.24 26.82 26.37
N GLU A 385 -7.25 25.92 26.49
CA GLU A 385 -7.12 24.71 27.29
C GLU A 385 -6.18 23.67 26.65
N ARG A 386 -6.09 23.65 25.30
CA ARG A 386 -5.15 22.82 24.57
C ARG A 386 -3.71 23.33 24.72
N GLU A 387 -3.53 24.66 24.75
CA GLU A 387 -2.22 25.27 24.95
C GLU A 387 -1.76 25.20 26.39
N ASN A 388 -2.69 25.36 27.34
CA ASN A 388 -2.36 25.36 28.77
C ASN A 388 -3.27 24.39 29.55
N PRO A 389 -2.91 23.09 29.66
CA PRO A 389 -3.69 22.11 30.38
C PRO A 389 -3.85 22.39 31.88
N SER A 390 -3.03 23.27 32.47
CA SER A 390 -3.15 23.66 33.89
C SER A 390 -4.45 24.39 34.20
N LEU A 391 -5.14 24.93 33.19
CA LEU A 391 -6.46 25.57 33.32
C LEU A 391 -7.59 24.58 33.60
N LEU A 392 -7.34 23.27 33.42
CA LEU A 392 -8.37 22.23 33.49
C LEU A 392 -8.74 21.87 34.91
N ASN A 393 -9.68 22.63 35.47
CA ASN A 393 -10.31 22.28 36.75
C ASN A 393 -11.41 21.24 36.60
N ASN A 394 -11.98 20.76 37.70
CA ASN A 394 -13.01 19.70 37.70
C ASN A 394 -14.27 20.08 36.88
N SER A 395 -14.69 21.32 36.86
CA SER A 395 -15.83 21.81 36.08
C SER A 395 -15.55 21.72 34.58
N ARG A 396 -14.38 22.17 34.13
CA ARG A 396 -13.94 22.11 32.74
C ARG A 396 -13.78 20.65 32.27
N LYS A 397 -13.20 19.77 33.09
CA LYS A 397 -13.09 18.34 32.80
C LYS A 397 -14.46 17.67 32.61
N LYS A 398 -15.46 18.02 33.44
CA LYS A 398 -16.84 17.53 33.29
C LYS A 398 -17.45 18.00 31.96
N ARG A 399 -17.28 19.28 31.59
CA ARG A 399 -17.76 19.83 30.32
C ARG A 399 -17.12 19.12 29.12
N ILE A 400 -15.79 18.93 29.14
CA ILE A 400 -15.04 18.26 28.09
C ILE A 400 -15.50 16.79 27.95
N ALA A 401 -15.66 16.07 29.08
CA ALA A 401 -16.15 14.72 29.08
C ALA A 401 -17.56 14.61 28.46
N ALA A 402 -18.48 15.51 28.83
CA ALA A 402 -19.81 15.57 28.26
C ALA A 402 -19.79 15.89 26.75
N GLY A 403 -18.97 16.86 26.32
CA GLY A 403 -18.84 17.26 24.91
C GLY A 403 -18.21 16.18 24.01
N SER A 404 -17.32 15.36 24.56
CA SER A 404 -16.64 14.27 23.83
C SER A 404 -17.35 12.93 23.91
N GLY A 405 -18.47 12.82 24.64
CA GLY A 405 -19.15 11.54 24.87
C GLY A 405 -18.30 10.55 25.69
N THR A 406 -17.37 11.04 26.53
CA THR A 406 -16.47 10.22 27.34
C THR A 406 -16.68 10.48 28.85
N GLN A 407 -15.91 9.82 29.69
CA GLN A 407 -15.96 10.02 31.13
C GLN A 407 -14.80 10.91 31.62
N VAL A 408 -14.97 11.56 32.79
CA VAL A 408 -13.91 12.40 33.40
C VAL A 408 -12.63 11.60 33.65
N VAL A 409 -12.75 10.30 33.88
CA VAL A 409 -11.60 9.38 34.04
C VAL A 409 -10.77 9.31 32.75
N ASP A 410 -11.41 9.34 31.58
CA ASP A 410 -10.73 9.29 30.28
C ASP A 410 -9.97 10.61 30.03
N VAL A 411 -10.59 11.74 30.37
CA VAL A 411 -9.91 13.05 30.32
C VAL A 411 -8.68 13.08 31.23
N ASN A 412 -8.79 12.56 32.46
CA ASN A 412 -7.64 12.50 33.39
C ASN A 412 -6.56 11.55 32.88
N ARG A 413 -6.92 10.42 32.24
CA ARG A 413 -5.96 9.48 31.65
C ARG A 413 -5.17 10.16 30.54
N LEU A 414 -5.84 10.87 29.63
CA LEU A 414 -5.18 11.64 28.57
C LEU A 414 -4.19 12.66 29.14
N LEU A 415 -4.60 13.45 30.13
CA LEU A 415 -3.73 14.46 30.73
C LEU A 415 -2.49 13.82 31.36
N LYS A 416 -2.65 12.70 32.06
CA LYS A 416 -1.53 11.95 32.64
C LYS A 416 -0.58 11.39 31.57
N GLN A 417 -1.11 10.87 30.47
CA GLN A 417 -0.28 10.42 29.33
C GLN A 417 0.49 11.58 28.72
N PHE A 418 -0.15 12.73 28.54
CA PHE A 418 0.49 13.93 28.03
C PHE A 418 1.61 14.44 28.95
N GLU A 419 1.39 14.46 30.26
CA GLU A 419 2.42 14.81 31.25
C GLU A 419 3.63 13.86 31.21
N LEU A 420 3.41 12.56 31.09
CA LEU A 420 4.46 11.56 30.94
C LEU A 420 5.28 11.80 29.68
N MET A 421 4.61 12.09 28.55
CA MET A 421 5.28 12.43 27.30
C MET A 421 6.14 13.69 27.42
N GLN A 422 5.63 14.75 28.06
CA GLN A 422 6.41 15.97 28.33
C GLN A 422 7.64 15.68 29.18
N GLN A 423 7.51 14.82 30.21
CA GLN A 423 8.64 14.43 31.08
C GLN A 423 9.69 13.63 30.28
N MET A 424 9.29 12.68 29.44
CA MET A 424 10.21 11.93 28.58
C MET A 424 10.95 12.86 27.61
N THR A 425 10.24 13.78 26.97
CA THR A 425 10.84 14.77 26.07
C THR A 425 11.87 15.64 26.79
N LYS A 426 11.57 16.08 28.02
CA LYS A 426 12.50 16.85 28.87
C LYS A 426 13.75 16.06 29.24
N GLN A 427 13.62 14.76 29.46
CA GLN A 427 14.77 13.88 29.75
C GLN A 427 15.64 13.65 28.50
N MET A 428 15.05 13.56 27.32
CA MET A 428 15.76 13.39 26.05
C MET A 428 16.50 14.67 25.62
N THR A 429 15.91 15.85 25.85
CA THR A 429 16.52 17.15 25.51
C THR A 429 17.46 17.67 26.58
N GLY A 430 17.30 17.24 27.83
CA GLY A 430 18.20 17.59 28.96
C GLY A 430 19.52 16.84 28.83
N GLY A 431 20.62 17.59 28.88
CA GLY A 431 22.02 17.23 28.59
C GLY A 431 22.64 15.97 29.23
N ARG A 432 21.86 15.02 29.79
CA ARG A 432 22.34 13.72 30.26
C ARG A 432 22.71 12.76 29.13
N MET A 433 21.97 12.77 28.03
CA MET A 433 22.30 11.92 26.86
C MET A 433 23.59 12.39 26.15
N ARG A 434 23.86 13.68 26.08
CA ARG A 434 25.12 14.21 25.51
C ARG A 434 26.36 13.76 26.33
N LYS A 435 26.21 13.51 27.64
CA LYS A 435 27.29 12.98 28.50
C LYS A 435 27.46 11.46 28.36
N MET A 436 26.38 10.69 28.03
CA MET A 436 26.47 9.23 27.80
C MET A 436 27.04 8.90 26.44
N ALA A 437 26.68 9.63 25.39
CA ALA A 437 27.23 9.46 24.04
C ALA A 437 28.75 9.80 24.00
N LYS A 438 29.24 10.75 24.81
CA LYS A 438 30.67 11.07 24.95
C LYS A 438 31.48 10.04 25.77
N LYS A 439 30.83 9.14 26.50
CA LYS A 439 31.51 8.12 27.35
C LYS A 439 31.55 6.71 26.79
N GLY A 440 31.16 6.49 25.50
CA GLY A 440 31.44 5.23 24.77
C GLY A 440 30.89 3.95 25.44
N ARG A 441 29.75 4.01 26.17
CA ARG A 441 29.11 2.84 26.78
C ARG A 441 27.78 2.54 26.15
N PHE A 442 27.79 2.11 24.88
CA PHE A 442 26.68 1.36 24.27
C PHE A 442 27.04 -0.13 24.27
N GLY A 443 26.86 -0.76 25.41
CA GLY A 443 26.96 -2.21 25.56
C GLY A 443 25.95 -2.64 26.63
N GLY A 444 24.87 -3.30 26.23
CA GLY A 444 24.01 -4.06 27.14
C GLY A 444 22.65 -3.44 27.45
N PHE A 445 21.71 -3.52 26.54
CA PHE A 445 20.27 -3.54 26.87
C PHE A 445 19.67 -4.84 26.31
N GLY A 446 19.86 -5.90 27.07
CA GLY A 446 19.15 -7.14 26.94
C GLY A 446 18.24 -7.36 28.15
N LYS A 447 16.97 -7.62 27.88
CA LYS A 447 15.95 -8.21 28.76
C LYS A 447 15.34 -7.33 29.87
N LYS A 448 14.02 -7.18 29.74
CA LYS A 448 12.96 -6.74 30.66
C LYS A 448 12.61 -5.25 30.59
N GLY A 449 11.44 -4.99 29.98
CA GLY A 449 10.73 -3.74 30.06
C GLY A 449 9.81 -3.56 28.87
N GLY A 450 8.56 -4.07 28.94
CA GLY A 450 7.53 -3.80 27.96
C GLY A 450 7.24 -2.30 27.90
N PHE A 451 7.04 -1.78 26.72
CA PHE A 451 6.53 -0.43 26.49
C PHE A 451 5.11 -0.30 27.07
N PRO A 452 4.79 0.78 27.76
CA PRO A 452 3.43 1.05 28.19
C PRO A 452 2.72 1.82 27.07
N PHE A 453 1.96 1.09 26.26
CA PHE A 453 0.83 1.64 25.51
C PHE A 453 -0.42 0.80 25.82
#